data_72f421d2bcadaac7b5743bd6db96012a
#
_entry.id   72f421d2bcadaac7b5743bd6db96012a
#
_cell.length_a   1.000
_cell.length_b   1.000
_cell.length_c   1.000
_cell.angle_alpha   90.00
_cell.angle_beta   90.00
_cell.angle_gamma   90.00
#
_symmetry.space_group_name_H-M   'P 1'
#
loop_
_entity.id
_entity.type
_entity.pdbx_description
1 polymer ?
#
loop_
_entity_poly.entity_id
_entity_poly.type
_entity_poly.pdbx_seq_one_letter_code
_entity_poly.pdbx_strand_id
1 'polypeptide(L)'
;ATVGADAHYGVSETWDYYQNIHGRDGIANDGKGALSRVHYGRNYVNAFWSDSCFCMTFGDGSGSYLPLVALDVAGHEMSHGVTSRSANLTYSGESGGLNEATSDIFGTMVEFYSNSAYDQPDYLIGEEIYASNPGNSKALRYMYNPSLDGASPNCYSGSLGTLDVHY
;
A
#
# COMPACT_ATOMS: atom_id res chain seq x y z
N ALA A 1 -0.05 15.83 -12.52
CA ALA A 1 -0.65 16.02 -11.20
C ALA A 1 0.42 16.45 -10.20
N THR A 2 0.02 16.87 -9.00
CA THR A 2 0.96 17.14 -7.90
C THR A 2 0.93 15.97 -6.93
N VAL A 3 2.00 15.76 -6.20
CA VAL A 3 2.09 14.69 -5.17
C VAL A 3 0.90 14.72 -4.20
N GLY A 4 0.48 15.93 -3.79
CA GLY A 4 -0.70 16.08 -2.93
C GLY A 4 -2.02 15.71 -3.61
N ALA A 5 -2.15 15.95 -4.93
CA ALA A 5 -3.34 15.54 -5.68
C ALA A 5 -3.40 14.03 -5.85
N ASP A 6 -2.27 13.39 -6.15
CA ASP A 6 -2.19 11.94 -6.31
C ASP A 6 -2.45 11.22 -4.98
N ALA A 7 -1.85 11.69 -3.88
CA ALA A 7 -2.14 11.16 -2.54
C ALA A 7 -3.62 11.33 -2.17
N HIS A 8 -4.22 12.48 -2.47
CA HIS A 8 -5.63 12.72 -2.19
C HIS A 8 -6.54 11.80 -3.02
N TYR A 9 -6.21 11.61 -4.30
CA TYR A 9 -6.93 10.70 -5.19
C TYR A 9 -6.88 9.26 -4.64
N GLY A 10 -5.68 8.74 -4.36
CA GLY A 10 -5.52 7.38 -3.86
C GLY A 10 -6.26 7.12 -2.54
N VAL A 11 -6.21 8.07 -1.62
CA VAL A 11 -6.94 7.97 -0.33
C VAL A 11 -8.45 8.04 -0.54
N SER A 12 -8.94 8.87 -1.47
CA SER A 12 -10.37 8.99 -1.75
C SER A 12 -10.91 7.71 -2.41
N GLU A 13 -10.20 7.16 -3.41
CA GLU A 13 -10.58 5.89 -4.04
C GLU A 13 -10.58 4.74 -3.03
N THR A 14 -9.62 4.73 -2.11
CA THR A 14 -9.58 3.72 -1.04
C THR A 14 -10.74 3.85 -0.08
N TRP A 15 -11.09 5.08 0.31
CA TRP A 15 -12.27 5.33 1.14
C TRP A 15 -13.54 4.83 0.46
N ASP A 16 -13.74 5.22 -0.80
CA ASP A 16 -14.91 4.85 -1.58
C ASP A 16 -15.00 3.33 -1.80
N TYR A 17 -13.88 2.66 -2.03
CA TYR A 17 -13.80 1.21 -2.11
C TYR A 17 -14.29 0.56 -0.80
N TYR A 18 -13.74 0.94 0.34
CA TYR A 18 -14.15 0.37 1.62
C TYR A 18 -15.62 0.66 1.94
N GLN A 19 -16.10 1.85 1.61
CA GLN A 19 -17.51 2.23 1.83
C GLN A 19 -18.45 1.47 0.89
N ASN A 20 -18.18 1.47 -0.41
CA ASN A 20 -19.12 0.95 -1.40
C ASN A 20 -19.09 -0.59 -1.48
N ILE A 21 -17.94 -1.22 -1.27
CA ILE A 21 -17.79 -2.66 -1.39
C ILE A 21 -17.96 -3.37 -0.04
N HIS A 22 -17.47 -2.78 1.04
CA HIS A 22 -17.47 -3.40 2.36
C HIS A 22 -18.43 -2.74 3.37
N GLY A 23 -19.11 -1.66 2.99
CA GLY A 23 -20.01 -0.92 3.89
C GLY A 23 -19.27 -0.28 5.08
N ARG A 24 -17.95 -0.07 4.94
CA ARG A 24 -17.11 0.47 6.02
C ARG A 24 -17.00 1.98 5.90
N ASP A 25 -17.38 2.69 6.94
CA ASP A 25 -17.40 4.15 7.00
C ASP A 25 -16.05 4.68 7.53
N GLY A 26 -15.02 4.65 6.69
CA GLY A 26 -13.66 5.07 6.99
C GLY A 26 -12.81 4.04 7.73
N ILE A 27 -11.57 4.42 8.05
CA ILE A 27 -10.55 3.54 8.63
C ILE A 27 -11.02 2.92 9.95
N ALA A 28 -11.58 3.72 10.84
CA ALA A 28 -12.10 3.27 12.14
C ALA A 28 -13.58 2.90 12.10
N ASN A 29 -14.23 2.94 10.93
CA ASN A 29 -15.67 2.73 10.77
C ASN A 29 -16.50 3.72 11.60
N ASP A 30 -16.08 4.98 11.65
CA ASP A 30 -16.68 6.06 12.46
C ASP A 30 -16.92 7.36 11.66
N GLY A 31 -16.79 7.29 10.34
CA GLY A 31 -17.01 8.42 9.43
C GLY A 31 -15.89 9.46 9.43
N LYS A 32 -14.76 9.20 10.08
CA LYS A 32 -13.67 10.16 10.16
C LYS A 32 -12.55 9.83 9.18
N GLY A 33 -12.14 10.85 8.42
CA GLY A 33 -10.96 10.78 7.56
C GLY A 33 -9.65 10.80 8.36
N ALA A 34 -8.61 10.24 7.78
CA ALA A 34 -7.25 10.32 8.28
C ALA A 34 -6.50 11.50 7.66
N LEU A 35 -5.47 11.97 8.33
CA LEU A 35 -4.55 12.95 7.76
C LEU A 35 -3.60 12.24 6.79
N SER A 36 -3.39 12.82 5.61
CA SER A 36 -2.36 12.40 4.67
C SER A 36 -1.25 13.44 4.61
N ARG A 37 -0.02 13.02 4.80
CA ARG A 37 1.17 13.88 4.76
C ARG A 37 2.02 13.47 3.57
N VAL A 38 2.37 14.44 2.72
CA VAL A 38 3.28 14.27 1.59
C VAL A 38 4.58 15.02 1.83
N HIS A 39 5.57 14.81 0.99
CA HIS A 39 6.89 15.46 1.08
C HIS A 39 7.62 15.14 2.39
N TYR A 40 7.49 13.90 2.85
CA TYR A 40 8.11 13.50 4.10
C TYR A 40 9.59 13.16 3.93
N GLY A 41 10.41 13.78 4.77
CA GLY A 41 11.83 13.53 4.82
C GLY A 41 12.59 14.04 3.58
N ARG A 42 13.89 13.73 3.52
CA ARG A 42 14.74 14.03 2.37
C ARG A 42 15.19 12.72 1.73
N ASN A 43 14.97 12.56 0.43
CA ASN A 43 15.28 11.32 -0.28
C ASN A 43 14.66 10.08 0.39
N TYR A 44 13.45 10.22 0.89
CA TYR A 44 12.77 9.16 1.64
C TYR A 44 11.98 8.28 0.68
N VAL A 45 12.46 7.06 0.49
CA VAL A 45 11.85 6.05 -0.40
C VAL A 45 11.02 5.09 0.47
N ASN A 46 9.92 5.59 1.02
CA ASN A 46 8.93 4.79 1.73
C ASN A 46 7.63 5.58 1.93
N ALA A 47 6.56 4.86 2.24
CA ALA A 47 5.33 5.38 2.80
C ALA A 47 5.00 4.60 4.08
N PHE A 48 4.15 5.11 4.95
CA PHE A 48 3.74 4.39 6.15
C PHE A 48 2.45 4.95 6.77
N TRP A 49 1.68 4.04 7.37
CA TRP A 49 0.61 4.35 8.31
C TRP A 49 1.16 4.56 9.73
N SER A 50 0.54 5.45 10.49
CA SER A 50 0.83 5.62 11.91
C SER A 50 -0.43 5.78 12.73
N ASP A 51 -0.67 4.84 13.63
CA ASP A 51 -1.80 4.88 14.58
C ASP A 51 -1.71 6.06 15.56
N SER A 52 -0.51 6.50 15.91
CA SER A 52 -0.29 7.57 16.88
C SER A 52 -0.80 8.93 16.40
N CYS A 53 -0.76 9.20 15.10
CA CYS A 53 -1.30 10.41 14.50
C CYS A 53 -2.57 10.17 13.69
N PHE A 54 -3.01 8.92 13.57
CA PHE A 54 -4.09 8.52 12.67
C PHE A 54 -3.86 9.08 11.26
N CYS A 55 -2.71 8.75 10.70
CA CYS A 55 -2.26 9.38 9.46
C CYS A 55 -1.45 8.44 8.55
N MET A 56 -1.55 8.69 7.24
CA MET A 56 -0.66 8.18 6.22
C MET A 56 0.46 9.19 5.95
N THR A 57 1.65 8.71 5.63
CA THR A 57 2.81 9.57 5.35
C THR A 57 3.55 9.03 4.13
N PHE A 58 3.81 9.90 3.16
CA PHE A 58 4.39 9.56 1.87
C PHE A 58 5.67 10.35 1.64
N GLY A 59 6.75 9.64 1.31
CA GLY A 59 8.03 10.23 0.91
C GLY A 59 8.06 10.62 -0.56
N ASP A 60 9.00 11.49 -0.93
CA ASP A 60 9.17 11.98 -2.31
C ASP A 60 9.98 11.03 -3.19
N GLY A 61 10.39 9.89 -2.67
CA GLY A 61 11.30 9.02 -3.40
C GLY A 61 12.73 9.58 -3.47
N SER A 62 13.56 8.96 -4.25
CA SER A 62 14.96 9.36 -4.48
C SER A 62 15.57 8.57 -5.64
N GLY A 63 16.44 9.19 -6.41
CA GLY A 63 17.12 8.55 -7.54
C GLY A 63 16.12 8.12 -8.62
N SER A 64 15.93 6.82 -8.78
CA SER A 64 14.99 6.25 -9.74
C SER A 64 13.56 6.04 -9.20
N TYR A 65 13.31 6.44 -7.95
CA TYR A 65 11.98 6.35 -7.34
C TYR A 65 11.27 7.69 -7.35
N LEU A 66 10.03 7.68 -7.81
CA LEU A 66 9.08 8.79 -7.75
C LEU A 66 8.49 8.90 -6.33
N PRO A 67 7.71 9.94 -6.02
CA PRO A 67 6.94 10.01 -4.79
C PRO A 67 6.04 8.78 -4.59
N LEU A 68 5.99 8.28 -3.36
CA LEU A 68 5.35 7.01 -2.98
C LEU A 68 3.82 7.18 -2.84
N VAL A 69 3.17 7.75 -3.83
CA VAL A 69 1.73 8.10 -3.83
C VAL A 69 0.93 7.37 -4.92
N ALA A 70 1.47 6.26 -5.45
CA ALA A 70 0.75 5.38 -6.36
C ALA A 70 -0.55 4.88 -5.68
N LEU A 71 -1.52 4.49 -6.47
CA LEU A 71 -2.87 4.16 -5.99
C LEU A 71 -2.85 2.95 -5.05
N ASP A 72 -2.15 1.89 -5.43
CA ASP A 72 -1.95 0.69 -4.62
C ASP A 72 -1.21 0.99 -3.31
N VAL A 73 -0.17 1.87 -3.35
CA VAL A 73 0.57 2.30 -2.16
C VAL A 73 -0.35 3.06 -1.19
N ALA A 74 -1.18 3.97 -1.70
CA ALA A 74 -2.14 4.70 -0.87
C ALA A 74 -3.18 3.75 -0.26
N GLY A 75 -3.67 2.79 -1.06
CA GLY A 75 -4.56 1.72 -0.61
C GLY A 75 -3.94 0.82 0.45
N HIS A 76 -2.67 0.44 0.27
CA HIS A 76 -1.89 -0.34 1.20
C HIS A 76 -1.76 0.35 2.56
N GLU A 77 -1.33 1.61 2.58
CA GLU A 77 -1.14 2.36 3.84
C GLU A 77 -2.45 2.58 4.60
N MET A 78 -3.53 2.91 3.89
CA MET A 78 -4.83 3.06 4.51
C MET A 78 -5.35 1.72 5.06
N SER A 79 -5.02 0.60 4.42
CA SER A 79 -5.40 -0.74 4.86
C SER A 79 -4.68 -1.19 6.13
N HIS A 80 -3.46 -0.73 6.38
CA HIS A 80 -2.83 -0.88 7.70
C HIS A 80 -3.67 -0.24 8.81
N GLY A 81 -4.20 0.95 8.54
CA GLY A 81 -5.13 1.61 9.46
C GLY A 81 -6.41 0.82 9.70
N VAL A 82 -6.99 0.25 8.63
CA VAL A 82 -8.16 -0.63 8.73
C VAL A 82 -7.83 -1.89 9.53
N THR A 83 -6.70 -2.53 9.28
CA THR A 83 -6.24 -3.71 10.01
C THR A 83 -6.06 -3.41 11.50
N SER A 84 -5.45 -2.28 11.85
CA SER A 84 -5.27 -1.89 13.26
C SER A 84 -6.59 -1.64 13.99
N ARG A 85 -7.63 -1.23 13.28
CA ARG A 85 -8.98 -0.97 13.82
C ARG A 85 -9.96 -2.14 13.65
N SER A 86 -9.47 -3.30 13.21
CA SER A 86 -10.29 -4.51 13.02
C SER A 86 -9.58 -5.73 13.60
N ALA A 87 -8.76 -6.45 12.80
CA ALA A 87 -8.06 -7.65 13.23
C ALA A 87 -6.89 -7.36 14.19
N ASN A 88 -6.34 -6.15 14.16
CA ASN A 88 -5.22 -5.69 15.00
C ASN A 88 -4.05 -6.67 15.02
N LEU A 89 -3.64 -7.13 13.84
CA LEU A 89 -2.54 -8.07 13.67
C LEU A 89 -1.23 -7.46 14.18
N THR A 90 -0.54 -8.17 15.06
CA THR A 90 0.77 -7.75 15.58
C THR A 90 1.78 -7.65 14.44
N TYR A 91 2.47 -6.52 14.34
CA TYR A 91 3.41 -6.22 13.25
C TYR A 91 4.78 -6.87 13.49
N SER A 92 4.79 -8.21 13.54
CA SER A 92 6.02 -9.02 13.67
C SER A 92 5.76 -10.48 13.29
N GLY A 93 6.79 -11.16 12.76
CA GLY A 93 6.71 -12.56 12.35
C GLY A 93 5.58 -12.82 11.35
N GLU A 94 4.98 -14.00 11.39
CA GLU A 94 3.90 -14.38 10.46
C GLU A 94 2.67 -13.47 10.55
N SER A 95 2.34 -12.98 11.74
CA SER A 95 1.25 -12.01 11.92
C SER A 95 1.55 -10.69 11.21
N GLY A 96 2.81 -10.25 11.23
CA GLY A 96 3.26 -9.07 10.50
C GLY A 96 3.21 -9.28 8.98
N GLY A 97 3.67 -10.44 8.51
CA GLY A 97 3.55 -10.81 7.10
C GLY A 97 2.10 -10.86 6.62
N LEU A 98 1.19 -11.38 7.45
CA LEU A 98 -0.24 -11.37 7.14
C LEU A 98 -0.83 -9.95 7.12
N ASN A 99 -0.34 -9.05 7.99
CA ASN A 99 -0.71 -7.64 7.99
C ASN A 99 -0.29 -6.97 6.67
N GLU A 100 0.95 -7.16 6.24
CA GLU A 100 1.48 -6.65 4.97
C GLU A 100 0.72 -7.22 3.75
N ALA A 101 0.57 -8.53 3.69
CA ALA A 101 -0.13 -9.20 2.60
C ALA A 101 -1.60 -8.74 2.50
N THR A 102 -2.26 -8.50 3.62
CA THR A 102 -3.62 -7.94 3.65
C THR A 102 -3.64 -6.54 3.06
N SER A 103 -2.66 -5.70 3.39
CA SER A 103 -2.55 -4.35 2.85
C SER A 103 -2.28 -4.36 1.34
N ASP A 104 -1.42 -5.26 0.84
CA ASP A 104 -1.19 -5.44 -0.61
C ASP A 104 -2.47 -5.89 -1.33
N ILE A 105 -3.17 -6.88 -0.78
CA ILE A 105 -4.43 -7.35 -1.37
C ILE A 105 -5.44 -6.22 -1.50
N PHE A 106 -5.63 -5.42 -0.46
CA PHE A 106 -6.57 -4.30 -0.52
C PHE A 106 -6.07 -3.15 -1.39
N GLY A 107 -4.77 -2.86 -1.44
CA GLY A 107 -4.19 -1.90 -2.38
C GLY A 107 -4.51 -2.27 -3.84
N THR A 108 -4.21 -3.51 -4.22
CA THR A 108 -4.57 -4.06 -5.54
C THR A 108 -6.07 -4.00 -5.81
N MET A 109 -6.91 -4.35 -4.83
CA MET A 109 -8.38 -4.28 -5.01
C MET A 109 -8.89 -2.86 -5.20
N VAL A 110 -8.21 -1.86 -4.63
CA VAL A 110 -8.52 -0.44 -4.89
C VAL A 110 -8.21 -0.06 -6.33
N GLU A 111 -7.11 -0.53 -6.90
CA GLU A 111 -6.82 -0.33 -8.33
C GLU A 111 -7.90 -0.92 -9.21
N PHE A 112 -8.28 -2.19 -8.99
CA PHE A 112 -9.37 -2.82 -9.73
C PHE A 112 -10.70 -2.09 -9.56
N TYR A 113 -10.97 -1.52 -8.38
CA TYR A 113 -12.16 -0.72 -8.14
C TYR A 113 -12.12 0.62 -8.88
N SER A 114 -11.01 1.34 -8.81
CA SER A 114 -10.80 2.62 -9.49
C SER A 114 -10.80 2.47 -11.01
N ASN A 115 -10.20 1.38 -11.52
CA ASN A 115 -10.06 1.10 -12.95
C ASN A 115 -9.56 2.33 -13.73
N SER A 116 -8.54 2.98 -13.20
CA SER A 116 -7.98 4.21 -13.74
C SER A 116 -7.28 3.97 -15.08
N ALA A 117 -7.45 4.89 -16.03
CA ALA A 117 -6.70 4.84 -17.28
C ALA A 117 -5.22 5.22 -17.11
N TYR A 118 -4.85 5.79 -15.97
CA TYR A 118 -3.48 6.22 -15.64
C TYR A 118 -2.72 5.20 -14.79
N ASP A 119 -3.43 4.23 -14.23
CA ASP A 119 -2.93 3.15 -13.43
C ASP A 119 -3.80 1.92 -13.73
N GLN A 120 -3.33 1.09 -14.66
CA GLN A 120 -4.11 -0.05 -15.15
C GLN A 120 -4.06 -1.17 -14.12
N PRO A 121 -5.19 -1.65 -13.61
CA PRO A 121 -5.21 -2.66 -12.56
C PRO A 121 -4.48 -3.93 -12.95
N ASP A 122 -3.57 -4.36 -12.11
CA ASP A 122 -2.83 -5.60 -12.28
C ASP A 122 -2.54 -6.30 -10.93
N TYR A 123 -1.52 -7.13 -10.83
CA TYR A 123 -1.12 -7.83 -9.60
C TYR A 123 0.35 -7.50 -9.23
N LEU A 124 0.79 -6.32 -9.61
CA LEU A 124 2.05 -5.74 -9.18
C LEU A 124 1.79 -4.82 -7.98
N ILE A 125 2.80 -4.53 -7.20
CA ILE A 125 2.73 -3.58 -6.10
C ILE A 125 3.83 -2.55 -6.29
N GLY A 126 3.45 -1.28 -6.39
CA GLY A 126 4.38 -0.15 -6.48
C GLY A 126 5.12 -0.05 -7.82
N GLU A 127 4.57 -0.52 -8.92
CA GLU A 127 5.19 -0.41 -10.24
C GLU A 127 5.23 1.05 -10.72
N GLU A 128 4.25 1.86 -10.36
CA GLU A 128 4.17 3.28 -10.74
C GLU A 128 5.13 4.19 -9.96
N ILE A 129 5.80 3.70 -8.92
CA ILE A 129 6.82 4.49 -8.21
C ILE A 129 8.18 4.50 -8.90
N TYR A 130 8.38 3.76 -9.98
CA TYR A 130 9.64 3.77 -10.72
C TYR A 130 9.63 4.83 -11.83
N ALA A 131 10.60 5.75 -11.81
CA ALA A 131 10.71 6.83 -12.79
C ALA A 131 10.88 6.34 -14.24
N SER A 132 11.33 5.10 -14.43
CA SER A 132 11.43 4.45 -15.73
C SER A 132 11.01 3.00 -15.61
N ASN A 133 9.77 2.72 -15.95
CA ASN A 133 9.18 1.38 -15.87
C ASN A 133 8.29 1.07 -17.09
N PRO A 134 8.87 1.02 -18.29
CA PRO A 134 8.09 0.76 -19.50
C PRO A 134 7.47 -0.65 -19.46
N GLY A 135 6.14 -0.71 -19.60
CA GLY A 135 5.39 -1.96 -19.60
C GLY A 135 5.35 -2.67 -18.25
N ASN A 136 5.45 -1.90 -17.17
CA ASN A 136 5.34 -2.39 -15.79
C ASN A 136 6.24 -3.63 -15.55
N SER A 137 7.51 -3.51 -15.94
CA SER A 137 8.49 -4.60 -15.82
C SER A 137 9.16 -4.70 -14.46
N LYS A 138 8.90 -3.70 -13.58
CA LYS A 138 9.42 -3.61 -12.22
C LYS A 138 8.31 -3.30 -11.25
N ALA A 139 8.32 -3.96 -10.11
CA ALA A 139 7.44 -3.70 -8.99
C ALA A 139 8.20 -3.92 -7.68
N LEU A 140 7.67 -3.44 -6.57
CA LEU A 140 8.18 -3.77 -5.25
C LEU A 140 7.90 -5.24 -4.93
N ARG A 141 6.70 -5.72 -5.24
CA ARG A 141 6.25 -7.10 -5.04
C ARG A 141 5.40 -7.56 -6.22
N TYR A 142 5.34 -8.88 -6.41
CA TYR A 142 4.63 -9.53 -7.51
C TYR A 142 3.65 -10.55 -6.92
N MET A 143 2.37 -10.19 -6.77
CA MET A 143 1.39 -11.02 -6.08
C MET A 143 1.14 -12.36 -6.78
N TYR A 144 1.27 -12.42 -8.11
CA TYR A 144 1.09 -13.66 -8.88
C TYR A 144 2.29 -14.62 -8.79
N ASN A 145 3.47 -14.14 -8.42
CA ASN A 145 4.69 -14.93 -8.24
C ASN A 145 5.67 -14.18 -7.32
N PRO A 146 5.47 -14.22 -5.99
CA PRO A 146 6.25 -13.41 -5.03
C PRO A 146 7.76 -13.51 -5.19
N SER A 147 8.31 -14.69 -5.49
CA SER A 147 9.76 -14.89 -5.61
C SER A 147 10.45 -14.07 -6.73
N LEU A 148 9.69 -13.39 -7.59
CA LEU A 148 10.25 -12.49 -8.59
C LEU A 148 10.92 -11.25 -7.98
N ASP A 149 10.57 -10.87 -6.74
CA ASP A 149 11.26 -9.81 -6.00
C ASP A 149 12.65 -10.21 -5.50
N GLY A 150 12.98 -11.51 -5.56
CA GLY A 150 14.26 -12.08 -5.15
C GLY A 150 14.38 -12.39 -3.66
N ALA A 151 13.34 -12.17 -2.86
CA ALA A 151 13.35 -12.34 -1.41
C ALA A 151 12.13 -13.12 -0.88
N SER A 152 10.95 -12.89 -1.44
CA SER A 152 9.71 -13.52 -1.00
C SER A 152 9.64 -15.00 -1.38
N PRO A 153 9.19 -15.89 -0.47
CA PRO A 153 8.95 -17.29 -0.81
C PRO A 153 7.61 -17.48 -1.53
N ASN A 154 7.55 -18.47 -2.44
CA ASN A 154 6.30 -18.88 -3.09
C ASN A 154 5.50 -19.93 -2.29
N CYS A 155 6.12 -20.52 -1.28
CA CYS A 155 5.51 -21.59 -0.50
C CYS A 155 5.73 -21.38 0.99
N TYR A 156 4.75 -21.77 1.79
CA TYR A 156 4.89 -21.76 3.24
C TYR A 156 6.07 -22.63 3.69
N SER A 157 6.84 -22.13 4.65
CA SER A 157 7.88 -22.88 5.36
C SER A 157 7.91 -22.46 6.83
N GLY A 158 8.40 -23.34 7.71
CA GLY A 158 8.49 -23.04 9.15
C GLY A 158 9.48 -21.90 9.51
N SER A 159 10.19 -21.35 8.54
CA SER A 159 11.10 -20.21 8.74
C SER A 159 10.48 -18.85 8.41
N LEU A 160 9.24 -18.79 7.91
CA LEU A 160 8.61 -17.53 7.49
C LEU A 160 8.56 -16.48 8.62
N GLY A 161 8.28 -16.91 9.84
CA GLY A 161 8.24 -15.99 10.98
C GLY A 161 9.59 -15.33 11.34
N THR A 162 10.68 -15.70 10.67
CA THR A 162 12.01 -15.09 10.83
C THR A 162 12.37 -14.12 9.71
N LEU A 163 11.56 -14.02 8.67
CA LEU A 163 11.74 -13.08 7.57
C LEU A 163 11.27 -11.68 7.97
N ASP A 164 11.67 -10.68 7.19
CA ASP A 164 11.06 -9.36 7.26
C ASP A 164 9.57 -9.49 6.91
N VAL A 165 8.72 -8.69 7.54
CA VAL A 165 7.26 -8.77 7.39
C VAL A 165 6.76 -8.50 5.96
N HIS A 166 7.59 -7.88 5.12
CA HIS A 166 7.27 -7.61 3.71
C HIS A 166 7.55 -8.79 2.76
N TYR A 167 8.06 -9.96 3.28
CA TYR A 167 8.43 -11.14 2.48
C TYR A 167 7.69 -12.42 2.86
#